data_4febfa4a6a2cb2f07dde07310dfe6be4
#
_entry.id   4febfa4a6a2cb2f07dde07310dfe6be4
#
_cell.length_a   1.000
_cell.length_b   1.000
_cell.length_c   1.000
_cell.angle_alpha   90.00
_cell.angle_beta   90.00
_cell.angle_gamma   90.00
#
_symmetry.space_group_name_H-M   'P 1'
#
loop_
_entity.id
_entity.type
_entity.pdbx_description
1 polymer ?
#
loop_
_entity_poly.entity_id
_entity_poly.type
_entity_poly.pdbx_seq_one_letter_code
_entity_poly.pdbx_strand_id
1 'polypeptide(L)'
;GNKGMGNSGNWNVGSYNIGDWNQTSYSTGAFNTEMPKITLFNKPSNMTGLEWKMSAAKVILDTIPVRGNEWIPKKYMTETEKKEHPTYKTEGGFLKSFRRLENAQRWWNELPDEDKQEIKGIPNFDADIFFQCTGIRVD
;
A
#
# COMPACT_ATOMS: atom_id res chain seq x y z
N GLY A 1 -7.98 3.59 29.23
CA GLY A 1 -7.14 2.83 28.35
C GLY A 1 -7.87 1.88 27.41
N ASN A 2 -7.16 1.42 26.44
CA ASN A 2 -7.64 0.47 25.47
C ASN A 2 -7.22 -0.95 25.83
N LYS A 3 -8.03 -1.94 25.42
CA LYS A 3 -7.65 -3.35 25.40
C LYS A 3 -7.58 -3.78 23.94
N GLY A 4 -6.40 -4.13 23.47
CA GLY A 4 -6.14 -4.45 22.08
C GLY A 4 -5.08 -3.53 21.48
N MET A 5 -4.74 -3.76 20.21
CA MET A 5 -3.65 -3.07 19.52
C MET A 5 -4.15 -2.05 18.52
N GLY A 6 -3.33 -1.03 18.26
CA GLY A 6 -3.55 -0.11 17.15
C GLY A 6 -4.76 0.80 17.28
N ASN A 7 -5.27 0.99 18.47
CA ASN A 7 -6.40 1.90 18.71
C ASN A 7 -5.93 3.35 18.81
N SER A 8 -6.74 4.26 18.25
CA SER A 8 -6.63 5.70 18.46
C SER A 8 -7.87 6.15 19.19
N GLY A 9 -7.71 6.80 20.34
CA GLY A 9 -8.80 7.14 21.25
C GLY A 9 -8.75 6.30 22.51
N ASN A 10 -9.85 6.24 23.25
CA ASN A 10 -9.88 5.64 24.59
C ASN A 10 -11.04 4.66 24.79
N TRP A 11 -10.81 3.77 25.74
CA TRP A 11 -11.84 2.85 26.23
C TRP A 11 -12.34 1.86 25.16
N ASN A 12 -11.51 1.54 24.16
CA ASN A 12 -11.85 0.54 23.15
C ASN A 12 -11.45 -0.85 23.65
N VAL A 13 -12.31 -1.82 23.34
CA VAL A 13 -12.00 -3.25 23.49
C VAL A 13 -12.02 -3.84 22.09
N GLY A 14 -10.89 -4.32 21.64
CA GLY A 14 -10.67 -4.73 20.25
C GLY A 14 -9.49 -3.98 19.68
N SER A 15 -9.28 -4.09 18.38
CA SER A 15 -8.06 -3.57 17.74
C SER A 15 -8.38 -2.67 16.55
N TYR A 16 -7.47 -1.72 16.30
CA TYR A 16 -7.53 -0.85 15.13
C TYR A 16 -8.81 0.01 15.06
N ASN A 17 -9.28 0.47 16.21
CA ASN A 17 -10.41 1.39 16.27
C ASN A 17 -9.92 2.84 16.30
N ILE A 18 -10.73 3.73 15.73
CA ILE A 18 -10.53 5.18 15.81
C ILE A 18 -11.78 5.74 16.51
N GLY A 19 -11.59 6.29 17.69
CA GLY A 19 -12.68 6.80 18.51
C GLY A 19 -12.70 6.17 19.89
N ASP A 20 -13.87 6.15 20.52
CA ASP A 20 -13.97 5.79 21.93
C ASP A 20 -15.07 4.76 22.18
N TRP A 21 -14.86 3.95 23.20
CA TRP A 21 -15.88 3.03 23.71
C TRP A 21 -16.36 1.97 22.70
N ASN A 22 -15.55 1.62 21.72
CA ASN A 22 -15.91 0.56 20.78
C ASN A 22 -15.60 -0.81 21.37
N GLN A 23 -16.51 -1.77 21.19
CA GLN A 23 -16.32 -3.18 21.55
C GLN A 23 -16.34 -4.06 20.31
N THR A 24 -15.51 -3.71 19.35
CA THR A 24 -15.28 -4.43 18.12
C THR A 24 -13.92 -4.02 17.58
N SER A 25 -13.62 -4.38 16.34
CA SER A 25 -12.36 -4.00 15.69
C SER A 25 -12.62 -3.26 14.39
N TYR A 26 -11.64 -2.45 13.96
CA TYR A 26 -11.70 -1.69 12.72
C TYR A 26 -12.87 -0.70 12.64
N SER A 27 -13.34 -0.22 13.78
CA SER A 27 -14.45 0.70 13.85
C SER A 27 -13.98 2.16 13.92
N THR A 28 -14.74 3.05 13.33
CA THR A 28 -14.54 4.49 13.45
C THR A 28 -15.79 5.08 14.11
N GLY A 29 -15.60 5.85 15.17
CA GLY A 29 -16.69 6.45 15.92
C GLY A 29 -16.71 5.98 17.37
N ALA A 30 -17.91 5.90 17.97
CA ALA A 30 -18.04 5.57 19.38
C ALA A 30 -19.25 4.63 19.61
N PHE A 31 -19.09 3.78 20.62
CA PHE A 31 -20.13 2.83 21.04
C PHE A 31 -20.54 1.84 19.96
N ASN A 32 -19.60 1.39 19.15
CA ASN A 32 -19.87 0.38 18.14
C ASN A 32 -19.56 -1.02 18.67
N THR A 33 -20.44 -1.97 18.39
CA THR A 33 -20.29 -3.36 18.82
C THR A 33 -20.21 -4.35 17.66
N GLU A 34 -20.40 -3.88 16.43
CA GLU A 34 -20.32 -4.68 15.22
C GLU A 34 -19.17 -4.18 14.34
N MET A 35 -18.42 -5.14 13.75
CA MET A 35 -17.37 -4.78 12.82
C MET A 35 -17.98 -4.17 11.56
N PRO A 36 -17.61 -2.95 11.19
CA PRO A 36 -18.22 -2.27 10.06
C PRO A 36 -17.77 -2.85 8.73
N LYS A 37 -18.63 -2.72 7.73
CA LYS A 37 -18.24 -2.96 6.34
C LYS A 37 -17.47 -1.74 5.84
N ILE A 38 -16.44 -1.98 5.06
CA ILE A 38 -15.60 -0.90 4.52
C ILE A 38 -16.11 -0.45 3.16
N THR A 39 -15.76 0.76 2.79
CA THR A 39 -15.91 1.22 1.41
C THR A 39 -14.70 0.78 0.60
N LEU A 40 -14.94 0.41 -0.64
CA LEU A 40 -13.91 0.07 -1.61
C LEU A 40 -14.21 0.84 -2.89
N PHE A 41 -13.20 1.53 -3.42
CA PHE A 41 -13.35 2.36 -4.62
C PHE A 41 -14.51 3.35 -4.50
N ASN A 42 -14.59 4.02 -3.35
CA ASN A 42 -15.62 5.03 -3.00
C ASN A 42 -17.05 4.49 -2.88
N LYS A 43 -17.24 3.21 -2.89
CA LYS A 43 -18.57 2.59 -2.82
C LYS A 43 -18.67 1.63 -1.64
N PRO A 44 -19.87 1.46 -1.06
CA PRO A 44 -20.08 0.46 -0.02
C PRO A 44 -19.73 -0.94 -0.50
N SER A 45 -19.21 -1.75 0.40
CA SER A 45 -18.93 -3.16 0.14
C SER A 45 -19.51 -4.04 1.23
N ASN A 46 -19.50 -5.34 1.01
CA ASN A 46 -19.86 -6.34 2.02
C ASN A 46 -18.63 -6.87 2.78
N MET A 47 -17.46 -6.27 2.56
CA MET A 47 -16.21 -6.68 3.16
C MET A 47 -15.91 -5.89 4.44
N THR A 48 -15.49 -6.58 5.50
CA THR A 48 -14.99 -5.93 6.71
C THR A 48 -13.52 -5.55 6.54
N GLY A 49 -13.01 -4.68 7.41
CA GLY A 49 -11.59 -4.35 7.43
C GLY A 49 -10.69 -5.56 7.67
N LEU A 50 -11.14 -6.50 8.50
CA LEU A 50 -10.40 -7.74 8.74
C LEU A 50 -10.37 -8.62 7.48
N GLU A 51 -11.49 -8.78 6.81
CA GLU A 51 -11.55 -9.54 5.54
C GLU A 51 -10.65 -8.94 4.47
N TRP A 52 -10.61 -7.61 4.36
CA TRP A 52 -9.69 -6.91 3.48
C TRP A 52 -8.23 -7.24 3.83
N LYS A 53 -7.87 -7.11 5.11
CA LYS A 53 -6.50 -7.37 5.59
C LYS A 53 -6.06 -8.80 5.28
N MET A 54 -6.97 -9.76 5.33
CA MET A 54 -6.71 -11.18 5.09
C MET A 54 -6.89 -11.58 3.62
N SER A 55 -7.30 -10.67 2.75
CA SER A 55 -7.61 -10.99 1.35
C SER A 55 -6.34 -11.29 0.54
N ALA A 56 -6.49 -12.12 -0.48
CA ALA A 56 -5.41 -12.44 -1.42
C ALA A 56 -4.92 -11.16 -2.12
N ALA A 57 -5.83 -10.29 -2.53
CA ALA A 57 -5.49 -9.03 -3.18
C ALA A 57 -4.59 -8.17 -2.31
N LYS A 58 -4.91 -8.02 -1.01
CA LYS A 58 -4.09 -7.24 -0.07
C LYS A 58 -2.69 -7.83 0.08
N VAL A 59 -2.58 -9.14 0.20
CA VAL A 59 -1.30 -9.84 0.31
C VAL A 59 -0.44 -9.58 -0.94
N ILE A 60 -1.05 -9.66 -2.12
CA ILE A 60 -0.36 -9.38 -3.38
C ILE A 60 0.09 -7.92 -3.45
N LEU A 61 -0.80 -6.97 -3.12
CA LEU A 61 -0.49 -5.54 -3.14
C LEU A 61 0.63 -5.17 -2.18
N ASP A 62 0.75 -5.86 -1.05
CA ASP A 62 1.82 -5.62 -0.09
C ASP A 62 3.21 -6.00 -0.62
N THR A 63 3.28 -6.70 -1.75
CA THR A 63 4.56 -7.01 -2.40
C THR A 63 5.07 -5.87 -3.30
N ILE A 64 4.27 -4.80 -3.49
CA ILE A 64 4.74 -3.63 -4.24
C ILE A 64 5.95 -3.04 -3.50
N PRO A 65 7.09 -2.87 -4.19
CA PRO A 65 8.27 -2.29 -3.55
C PRO A 65 7.99 -0.87 -3.04
N VAL A 66 8.11 -0.65 -1.75
CA VAL A 66 7.93 0.68 -1.14
C VAL A 66 9.09 1.58 -1.51
N ARG A 67 10.30 1.01 -1.53
CA ARG A 67 11.53 1.66 -1.97
C ARG A 67 12.41 0.61 -2.63
N GLY A 68 12.92 0.93 -3.81
CA GLY A 68 13.99 0.16 -4.41
C GLY A 68 15.27 0.96 -4.32
N ASN A 69 16.38 0.30 -4.01
CA ASN A 69 17.71 0.87 -4.12
C ASN A 69 18.49 0.04 -5.13
N GLU A 70 19.12 0.72 -6.05
CA GLU A 70 19.95 0.09 -7.05
C GLU A 70 21.30 0.79 -7.09
N TRP A 71 22.38 0.01 -7.02
CA TRP A 71 23.72 0.56 -7.22
C TRP A 71 23.95 0.83 -8.70
N ILE A 72 24.21 2.08 -9.05
CA ILE A 72 24.52 2.49 -10.41
C ILE A 72 26.02 2.68 -10.53
N PRO A 73 26.75 1.79 -11.24
CA PRO A 73 28.16 1.97 -11.48
C PRO A 73 28.44 3.23 -12.26
N LYS A 74 29.58 3.86 -11.99
CA LYS A 74 30.05 5.10 -12.62
C LYS A 74 29.86 5.10 -14.14
N LYS A 75 30.18 3.99 -14.81
CA LYS A 75 30.10 3.86 -16.28
C LYS A 75 28.65 3.98 -16.83
N TYR A 76 27.65 3.76 -15.99
CA TYR A 76 26.24 3.84 -16.38
C TYR A 76 25.55 5.12 -15.88
N MET A 77 26.27 5.99 -15.20
CA MET A 77 25.72 7.25 -14.69
C MET A 77 25.50 8.25 -15.81
N THR A 78 24.36 8.94 -15.75
CA THR A 78 24.10 10.10 -16.61
C THR A 78 24.88 11.32 -16.12
N GLU A 79 25.01 12.34 -16.96
CA GLU A 79 25.67 13.60 -16.58
C GLU A 79 24.93 14.30 -15.45
N THR A 80 23.60 14.25 -15.43
CA THR A 80 22.79 14.80 -14.34
C THR A 80 23.07 14.07 -13.03
N GLU A 81 23.13 12.75 -13.05
CA GLU A 81 23.43 11.92 -11.87
C GLU A 81 24.83 12.24 -11.32
N LYS A 82 25.79 12.42 -12.19
CA LYS A 82 27.16 12.81 -11.80
C LYS A 82 27.21 14.17 -11.10
N LYS A 83 26.39 15.12 -11.53
CA LYS A 83 26.30 16.45 -10.89
C LYS A 83 25.64 16.37 -9.52
N GLU A 84 24.61 15.54 -9.38
CA GLU A 84 23.87 15.35 -8.13
C GLU A 84 24.65 14.53 -7.11
N HIS A 85 25.56 13.65 -7.58
CA HIS A 85 26.34 12.73 -6.74
C HIS A 85 27.85 12.87 -7.05
N PRO A 86 28.48 14.01 -6.69
CA PRO A 86 29.84 14.29 -7.08
C PRO A 86 30.89 13.33 -6.49
N THR A 87 30.55 12.59 -5.44
CA THR A 87 31.43 11.60 -4.83
C THR A 87 31.55 10.31 -5.65
N TYR A 88 30.84 10.20 -6.77
CA TYR A 88 30.84 9.00 -7.62
C TYR A 88 32.26 8.61 -8.07
N LYS A 89 33.17 9.59 -8.22
CA LYS A 89 34.53 9.36 -8.68
C LYS A 89 35.33 8.51 -7.69
N THR A 90 35.13 8.71 -6.40
CA THR A 90 35.79 7.96 -5.33
C THR A 90 35.04 6.71 -4.97
N GLU A 91 33.72 6.74 -5.00
CA GLU A 91 32.87 5.61 -4.59
C GLU A 91 32.61 4.61 -5.73
N GLY A 92 32.89 4.98 -6.98
CA GLY A 92 32.70 4.11 -8.14
C GLY A 92 31.28 4.05 -8.68
N GLY A 93 30.41 4.89 -8.16
CA GLY A 93 29.01 4.96 -8.53
C GLY A 93 28.18 5.63 -7.43
N PHE A 94 26.87 5.38 -7.43
CA PHE A 94 25.98 5.87 -6.39
C PHE A 94 24.80 4.93 -6.18
N LEU A 95 24.18 5.04 -5.02
CA LEU A 95 22.96 4.28 -4.69
C LEU A 95 21.73 5.09 -5.13
N LYS A 96 21.06 4.60 -6.17
CA LYS A 96 19.86 5.22 -6.69
C LYS A 96 18.63 4.71 -5.93
N SER A 97 17.88 5.62 -5.36
CA SER A 97 16.62 5.32 -4.68
C SER A 97 15.46 5.57 -5.63
N PHE A 98 14.56 4.60 -5.72
CA PHE A 98 13.34 4.70 -6.51
C PHE A 98 12.16 4.95 -5.58
N ARG A 99 11.26 5.85 -5.98
CA ARG A 99 10.00 6.04 -5.28
C ARG A 99 9.06 4.89 -5.61
N ARG A 100 8.14 4.61 -4.68
CA ARG A 100 7.14 3.55 -4.81
C ARG A 100 6.42 3.58 -6.16
N LEU A 101 5.98 4.77 -6.60
CA LEU A 101 5.23 4.94 -7.84
C LEU A 101 6.04 4.62 -9.10
N GLU A 102 7.35 4.83 -9.07
CA GLU A 102 8.22 4.56 -10.23
C GLU A 102 8.34 3.05 -10.51
N ASN A 103 8.27 2.23 -9.47
CA ASN A 103 8.40 0.78 -9.57
C ASN A 103 7.07 0.04 -9.63
N ALA A 104 5.98 0.71 -9.28
CA ALA A 104 4.67 0.07 -9.19
C ALA A 104 4.19 -0.45 -10.55
N GLN A 105 4.36 0.32 -11.62
CA GLN A 105 3.95 -0.13 -12.96
C GLN A 105 4.78 -1.32 -13.43
N ARG A 106 6.08 -1.32 -13.17
CA ARG A 106 6.95 -2.46 -13.51
C ARG A 106 6.50 -3.71 -12.74
N TRP A 107 6.26 -3.55 -11.44
CA TRP A 107 5.76 -4.64 -10.60
C TRP A 107 4.47 -5.23 -11.17
N TRP A 108 3.51 -4.37 -11.56
CA TRP A 108 2.27 -4.82 -12.18
C TRP A 108 2.51 -5.57 -13.49
N ASN A 109 3.36 -5.02 -14.36
CA ASN A 109 3.64 -5.63 -15.67
C ASN A 109 4.26 -7.03 -15.56
N GLU A 110 5.03 -7.26 -14.50
CA GLU A 110 5.69 -8.54 -14.23
C GLU A 110 4.83 -9.50 -13.39
N LEU A 111 3.70 -9.03 -12.90
CA LEU A 111 2.82 -9.81 -12.05
C LEU A 111 2.15 -10.93 -12.86
N PRO A 112 2.05 -12.17 -12.31
CA PRO A 112 1.32 -13.23 -12.98
C PRO A 112 -0.15 -12.85 -13.22
N ASP A 113 -0.73 -13.34 -14.32
CA ASP A 113 -2.12 -13.03 -14.67
C ASP A 113 -3.11 -13.45 -13.57
N GLU A 114 -2.86 -14.54 -12.90
CA GLU A 114 -3.64 -15.00 -11.76
C GLU A 114 -3.71 -13.92 -10.65
N ASP A 115 -2.57 -13.33 -10.33
CA ASP A 115 -2.50 -12.29 -9.31
C ASP A 115 -3.16 -10.99 -9.77
N LYS A 116 -3.01 -10.65 -11.06
CA LYS A 116 -3.73 -9.51 -11.65
C LYS A 116 -5.25 -9.68 -11.54
N GLN A 117 -5.75 -10.89 -11.75
CA GLN A 117 -7.18 -11.17 -11.64
C GLN A 117 -7.67 -11.05 -10.19
N GLU A 118 -6.86 -11.46 -9.21
CA GLU A 118 -7.20 -11.25 -7.81
C GLU A 118 -7.38 -9.76 -7.47
N ILE A 119 -6.49 -8.91 -7.97
CA ILE A 119 -6.60 -7.46 -7.75
C ILE A 119 -7.80 -6.88 -8.48
N LYS A 120 -8.01 -7.24 -9.74
CA LYS A 120 -9.18 -6.79 -10.50
C LYS A 120 -10.49 -7.31 -9.94
N GLY A 121 -10.46 -8.39 -9.16
CA GLY A 121 -11.60 -8.97 -8.48
C GLY A 121 -11.95 -8.33 -7.15
N ILE A 122 -11.22 -7.31 -6.69
CA ILE A 122 -11.60 -6.55 -5.51
C ILE A 122 -12.99 -5.97 -5.74
N PRO A 123 -13.92 -6.09 -4.78
CA PRO A 123 -15.26 -5.55 -4.96
C PRO A 123 -15.24 -4.07 -5.35
N ASN A 124 -16.08 -3.69 -6.30
CA ASN A 124 -16.18 -2.34 -6.85
C ASN A 124 -14.92 -1.86 -7.61
N PHE A 125 -14.04 -2.75 -8.02
CA PHE A 125 -12.80 -2.37 -8.69
C PHE A 125 -13.05 -1.36 -9.80
N ASP A 126 -12.27 -0.27 -9.79
CA ASP A 126 -12.34 0.82 -10.75
C ASP A 126 -10.91 1.16 -11.16
N ALA A 127 -10.61 0.97 -12.44
CA ALA A 127 -9.26 1.14 -12.97
C ALA A 127 -8.74 2.57 -12.85
N ASP A 128 -9.63 3.57 -12.98
CA ASP A 128 -9.24 4.98 -12.87
C ASP A 128 -8.90 5.34 -11.42
N ILE A 129 -9.69 4.88 -10.46
CA ILE A 129 -9.42 5.09 -9.04
C ILE A 129 -8.15 4.33 -8.65
N PHE A 130 -7.98 3.11 -9.12
CA PHE A 130 -6.76 2.33 -8.88
C PHE A 130 -5.53 3.08 -9.37
N PHE A 131 -5.60 3.66 -10.56
CA PHE A 131 -4.53 4.50 -11.08
C PHE A 131 -4.27 5.73 -10.21
N GLN A 132 -5.32 6.43 -9.78
CA GLN A 132 -5.16 7.59 -8.90
C GLN A 132 -4.43 7.25 -7.60
N CYS A 133 -4.72 6.07 -7.04
CA CYS A 133 -4.14 5.65 -5.76
C CYS A 133 -2.74 5.05 -5.89
N THR A 134 -2.43 4.39 -7.00
CA THR A 134 -1.22 3.60 -7.15
C THR A 134 -0.26 4.10 -8.24
N GLY A 135 -0.76 4.87 -9.19
CA GLY A 135 -0.01 5.22 -10.41
C GLY A 135 0.08 4.07 -11.41
N ILE A 136 -0.61 2.96 -11.17
CA ILE A 136 -0.58 1.78 -12.03
C ILE A 136 -1.72 1.84 -13.05
N ARG A 137 -1.39 1.68 -14.32
CA ARG A 137 -2.39 1.45 -15.35
C ARG A 137 -2.57 -0.04 -15.54
N VAL A 138 -3.80 -0.48 -15.37
CA VAL A 138 -4.20 -1.86 -15.62
C VAL A 138 -4.71 -1.99 -17.05
N ASP A 139 -4.36 -3.06 -17.68
CA ASP A 139 -4.78 -3.40 -19.03
C ASP A 139 -6.01 -4.32 -19.04
#